data_fc2dbc7b817e9a6a274020a7de2d4316
#
_entry.id   fc2dbc7b817e9a6a274020a7de2d4316
#
_cell.length_a   1.000
_cell.length_b   1.000
_cell.length_c   1.000
_cell.angle_alpha   90.00
_cell.angle_beta   90.00
_cell.angle_gamma   90.00
#
_symmetry.space_group_name_H-M   'P 1'
#
loop_
_entity.id
_entity.type
_entity.pdbx_description
1 polymer ?
#
loop_
_entity_poly.entity_id
_entity_poly.type
_entity_poly.pdbx_seq_one_letter_code
_entity_poly.pdbx_strand_id
1 'polypeptide(L)'
;MSDISIPVEFTSDEKGYYDRQCPNDKCEFVFKIYMEDWKDKVSDEQVFCPMCGHTATSDQWYTHEQIEAIEEIAASYAQSYISNELDKIFGKMARSMRGNKYVQITYKPGKKISFVNNPIGQRPEWELEITCEKCQTRYSVIGSAYFCPCCGHNAVERV
;
A
#
# COMPACT_ATOMS: atom_id res chain seq x y z
N MET A 1 15.43 -18.68 7.94
CA MET A 1 14.91 -17.86 6.84
C MET A 1 15.20 -16.41 7.14
N SER A 2 15.87 -15.74 6.24
CA SER A 2 16.00 -14.29 6.35
C SER A 2 14.66 -13.65 5.96
N ASP A 3 14.12 -12.83 6.82
CA ASP A 3 12.92 -12.06 6.51
C ASP A 3 13.21 -11.10 5.35
N ILE A 4 12.45 -11.23 4.28
CA ILE A 4 12.55 -10.36 3.12
C ILE A 4 11.57 -9.22 3.34
N SER A 5 12.11 -8.01 3.53
CA SER A 5 11.30 -6.80 3.63
C SER A 5 11.35 -6.05 2.30
N ILE A 6 10.19 -5.82 1.71
CA ILE A 6 10.05 -5.01 0.50
C ILE A 6 9.47 -3.67 0.95
N PRO A 7 10.24 -2.57 0.85
CA PRO A 7 9.72 -1.27 1.19
C PRO A 7 8.66 -0.86 0.16
N VAL A 8 7.46 -0.52 0.64
CA VAL A 8 6.38 0.04 -0.18
C VAL A 8 6.27 1.52 0.15
N GLU A 9 6.39 2.36 -0.85
CA GLU A 9 6.33 3.80 -0.70
C GLU A 9 4.99 4.33 -1.20
N PHE A 10 4.33 5.13 -0.36
CA PHE A 10 3.12 5.87 -0.71
C PHE A 10 3.45 7.35 -0.85
N THR A 11 2.97 7.96 -1.92
CA THR A 11 3.06 9.41 -2.11
C THR A 11 1.70 10.04 -1.90
N SER A 12 1.66 11.22 -1.26
CA SER A 12 0.44 12.00 -1.15
C SER A 12 -0.01 12.57 -2.49
N ASP A 13 -1.27 13.02 -2.56
CA ASP A 13 -1.73 13.83 -3.67
C ASP A 13 -1.09 15.24 -3.67
N GLU A 14 -1.44 16.09 -4.64
CA GLU A 14 -0.89 17.44 -4.77
C GLU A 14 -1.15 18.33 -3.55
N LYS A 15 -2.19 18.03 -2.78
CA LYS A 15 -2.58 18.77 -1.57
C LYS A 15 -2.01 18.15 -0.27
N GLY A 16 -1.34 17.01 -0.35
CA GLY A 16 -0.74 16.32 0.80
C GLY A 16 -1.64 15.29 1.48
N TYR A 17 -2.67 14.78 0.82
CA TYR A 17 -3.61 13.80 1.36
C TYR A 17 -3.32 12.38 0.90
N TYR A 18 -3.68 11.40 1.73
CA TYR A 18 -3.69 9.97 1.45
C TYR A 18 -5.10 9.43 1.30
N ASP A 19 -5.31 8.50 0.37
CA ASP A 19 -6.52 7.71 0.27
C ASP A 19 -6.59 6.67 1.39
N ARG A 20 -7.77 6.56 2.00
CA ARG A 20 -8.11 5.54 2.99
C ARG A 20 -9.49 4.98 2.68
N GLN A 21 -9.73 3.74 3.10
CA GLN A 21 -11.02 3.08 2.90
C GLN A 21 -11.45 2.38 4.17
N CYS A 22 -12.73 2.49 4.50
CA CYS A 22 -13.31 1.80 5.64
C CYS A 22 -13.20 0.28 5.48
N PRO A 23 -12.63 -0.45 6.46
CA PRO A 23 -12.50 -1.90 6.39
C PRO A 23 -13.80 -2.66 6.61
N ASN A 24 -14.90 -1.98 6.96
CA ASN A 24 -16.21 -2.60 7.09
C ASN A 24 -16.81 -2.90 5.71
N ASP A 25 -17.01 -4.17 5.38
CA ASP A 25 -17.54 -4.65 4.09
C ASP A 25 -18.91 -4.05 3.71
N LYS A 26 -19.68 -3.59 4.68
CA LYS A 26 -20.97 -2.95 4.46
C LYS A 26 -20.89 -1.46 4.19
N CYS A 27 -19.75 -0.85 4.44
CA CYS A 27 -19.53 0.58 4.28
C CYS A 27 -18.60 0.90 3.11
N GLU A 28 -17.37 0.41 3.16
CA GLU A 28 -16.31 0.61 2.17
C GLU A 28 -16.08 2.08 1.76
N PHE A 29 -16.47 3.02 2.63
CA PHE A 29 -16.37 4.45 2.36
C PHE A 29 -14.93 4.87 2.17
N VAL A 30 -14.64 5.55 1.05
CA VAL A 30 -13.33 6.08 0.72
C VAL A 30 -13.24 7.54 1.12
N PHE A 31 -12.16 7.91 1.80
CA PHE A 31 -11.88 9.28 2.22
C PHE A 31 -10.39 9.55 2.11
N LYS A 32 -10.01 10.81 2.24
CA LYS A 32 -8.61 11.22 2.30
C LYS A 32 -8.29 11.80 3.66
N ILE A 33 -7.07 11.60 4.12
CA ILE A 33 -6.56 12.21 5.34
C ILE A 33 -5.21 12.88 5.06
N TYR A 34 -4.97 14.03 5.66
CA TYR A 34 -3.71 14.73 5.48
C TYR A 34 -2.54 13.90 6.04
N MET A 35 -1.52 13.70 5.23
CA MET A 35 -0.42 12.77 5.51
C MET A 35 0.27 13.03 6.84
N GLU A 36 0.59 14.30 7.13
CA GLU A 36 1.26 14.66 8.38
C GLU A 36 0.35 14.42 9.58
N ASP A 37 -0.95 14.72 9.47
CA ASP A 37 -1.91 14.47 10.54
C ASP A 37 -2.12 12.98 10.78
N TRP A 38 -2.07 12.16 9.72
CA TRP A 38 -2.09 10.70 9.84
C TRP A 38 -0.90 10.17 10.65
N LYS A 39 0.30 10.70 10.40
CA LYS A 39 1.51 10.29 11.09
C LYS A 39 1.59 10.81 12.52
N ASP A 40 1.19 12.06 12.75
CA ASP A 40 1.46 12.76 14.01
C ASP A 40 0.28 12.77 14.98
N LYS A 41 -0.97 12.72 14.48
CA LYS A 41 -2.18 12.88 15.30
C LYS A 41 -3.00 11.61 15.42
N VAL A 42 -3.05 10.78 14.38
CA VAL A 42 -3.88 9.58 14.36
C VAL A 42 -3.22 8.47 15.16
N SER A 43 -3.98 7.83 16.06
CA SER A 43 -3.52 6.69 16.82
C SER A 43 -3.38 5.43 15.95
N ASP A 44 -2.33 4.64 16.17
CA ASP A 44 -2.20 3.33 15.53
C ASP A 44 -3.24 2.31 15.99
N GLU A 45 -3.80 2.52 17.17
CA GLU A 45 -4.74 1.58 17.79
C GLU A 45 -6.19 1.80 17.35
N GLN A 46 -6.56 3.04 17.00
CA GLN A 46 -7.95 3.37 16.73
C GLN A 46 -8.09 4.49 15.69
N VAL A 47 -8.69 4.12 14.57
CA VAL A 47 -9.10 5.05 13.50
C VAL A 47 -10.60 4.89 13.29
N PHE A 48 -11.30 5.98 12.99
CA PHE A 48 -12.74 6.01 12.82
C PHE A 48 -13.13 6.24 11.36
N CYS A 49 -14.15 5.54 10.90
CA CYS A 49 -14.72 5.83 9.59
C CYS A 49 -15.54 7.11 9.63
N PRO A 50 -15.28 8.09 8.75
CA PRO A 50 -16.05 9.33 8.70
C PRO A 50 -17.54 9.12 8.40
N MET A 51 -17.91 8.03 7.75
CA MET A 51 -19.29 7.74 7.35
C MET A 51 -20.04 6.91 8.40
N CYS A 52 -19.53 5.73 8.78
CA CYS A 52 -20.25 4.79 9.63
C CYS A 52 -19.75 4.74 11.08
N GLY A 53 -18.64 5.41 11.40
CA GLY A 53 -18.04 5.39 12.73
C GLY A 53 -17.34 4.06 13.11
N HIS A 54 -17.20 3.13 12.18
CA HIS A 54 -16.45 1.88 12.41
C HIS A 54 -15.03 2.17 12.85
N THR A 55 -14.52 1.40 13.80
CA THR A 55 -13.18 1.56 14.36
C THR A 55 -12.30 0.36 14.04
N ALA A 56 -11.05 0.64 13.68
CA ALA A 56 -10.03 -0.37 13.46
C ALA A 56 -8.64 0.23 13.68
N THR A 57 -7.62 -0.63 13.73
CA THR A 57 -6.21 -0.21 13.81
C THR A 57 -5.76 0.46 12.52
N SER A 58 -4.73 1.31 12.57
CA SER A 58 -4.30 2.16 11.44
C SER A 58 -3.85 1.38 10.19
N ASP A 59 -3.48 0.12 10.34
CA ASP A 59 -3.00 -0.77 9.27
C ASP A 59 -4.12 -1.39 8.41
N GLN A 60 -5.40 -1.17 8.75
CA GLN A 60 -6.54 -1.78 8.06
C GLN A 60 -7.25 -0.86 7.06
N TRP A 61 -6.77 0.36 6.86
CA TRP A 61 -7.44 1.40 6.10
C TRP A 61 -6.94 1.58 4.67
N TYR A 62 -6.30 0.57 4.11
CA TYR A 62 -5.86 0.60 2.71
C TYR A 62 -7.06 0.49 1.76
N THR A 63 -7.02 1.24 0.66
CA THR A 63 -8.01 1.08 -0.41
C THR A 63 -7.77 -0.22 -1.18
N HIS A 64 -8.78 -0.71 -1.90
CA HIS A 64 -8.61 -1.88 -2.75
C HIS A 64 -7.52 -1.68 -3.80
N GLU A 65 -7.44 -0.50 -4.41
CA GLU A 65 -6.39 -0.16 -5.38
C GLU A 65 -4.99 -0.16 -4.76
N GLN A 66 -4.87 0.30 -3.51
CA GLN A 66 -3.59 0.25 -2.79
C GLN A 66 -3.17 -1.19 -2.48
N ILE A 67 -4.10 -2.05 -2.09
CA ILE A 67 -3.83 -3.48 -1.85
C ILE A 67 -3.40 -4.17 -3.14
N GLU A 68 -4.12 -3.97 -4.24
CA GLU A 68 -3.75 -4.51 -5.55
C GLU A 68 -2.35 -4.06 -5.98
N ALA A 69 -2.02 -2.78 -5.80
CA ALA A 69 -0.69 -2.25 -6.11
C ALA A 69 0.41 -2.88 -5.24
N ILE A 70 0.16 -3.12 -3.96
CA ILE A 70 1.09 -3.83 -3.05
C ILE A 70 1.29 -5.26 -3.52
N GLU A 71 0.21 -5.96 -3.89
CA GLU A 71 0.27 -7.34 -4.40
C GLU A 71 1.05 -7.43 -5.71
N GLU A 72 0.89 -6.49 -6.61
CA GLU A 72 1.66 -6.41 -7.87
C GLU A 72 3.15 -6.21 -7.61
N ILE A 73 3.52 -5.34 -6.66
CA ILE A 73 4.91 -5.12 -6.24
C ILE A 73 5.50 -6.42 -5.67
N ALA A 74 4.76 -7.11 -4.80
CA ALA A 74 5.20 -8.36 -4.20
C ALA A 74 5.37 -9.47 -5.24
N ALA A 75 4.43 -9.60 -6.18
CA ALA A 75 4.50 -10.57 -7.28
C ALA A 75 5.70 -10.30 -8.21
N SER A 76 5.93 -9.04 -8.55
CA SER A 76 7.09 -8.61 -9.37
C SER A 76 8.41 -8.95 -8.69
N TYR A 77 8.51 -8.73 -7.39
CA TYR A 77 9.69 -9.09 -6.61
C TYR A 77 9.92 -10.61 -6.62
N ALA A 78 8.87 -11.40 -6.37
CA ALA A 78 8.96 -12.86 -6.36
C ALA A 78 9.43 -13.41 -7.71
N GLN A 79 8.89 -12.92 -8.81
CA GLN A 79 9.31 -13.31 -10.17
C GLN A 79 10.78 -12.97 -10.44
N SER A 80 11.22 -11.78 -10.05
CA SER A 80 12.61 -11.34 -10.19
C SER A 80 13.56 -12.21 -9.37
N TYR A 81 13.19 -12.52 -8.13
CA TYR A 81 13.99 -13.36 -7.24
C TYR A 81 14.14 -14.79 -7.78
N ILE A 82 13.03 -15.41 -8.19
CA ILE A 82 13.04 -16.78 -8.74
C ILE A 82 13.87 -16.84 -10.02
N SER A 83 13.72 -15.89 -10.93
CA SER A 83 14.50 -15.81 -12.16
C SER A 83 16.00 -15.73 -11.89
N ASN A 84 16.41 -14.87 -10.96
CA ASN A 84 17.81 -14.70 -10.60
C ASN A 84 18.41 -15.98 -9.95
N GLU A 85 17.65 -16.66 -9.10
CA GLU A 85 18.10 -17.90 -8.46
C GLU A 85 18.21 -19.05 -9.47
N LEU A 86 17.26 -19.18 -10.39
CA LEU A 86 17.34 -20.17 -11.47
C LEU A 86 18.54 -19.91 -12.38
N ASP A 87 18.81 -18.67 -12.76
CA ASP A 87 19.98 -18.31 -13.56
C ASP A 87 21.30 -18.71 -12.87
N LYS A 88 21.40 -18.50 -11.57
CA LYS A 88 22.58 -18.94 -10.77
C LYS A 88 22.75 -20.45 -10.77
N ILE A 89 21.66 -21.19 -10.54
CA ILE A 89 21.67 -22.66 -10.47
C ILE A 89 22.05 -23.25 -11.83
N PHE A 90 21.36 -22.85 -12.89
CA PHE A 90 21.59 -23.37 -14.24
C PHE A 90 22.94 -22.93 -14.80
N GLY A 91 23.39 -21.72 -14.50
CA GLY A 91 24.70 -21.24 -14.87
C GLY A 91 25.84 -22.03 -14.20
N LYS A 92 25.68 -22.38 -12.93
CA LYS A 92 26.63 -23.26 -12.21
C LYS A 92 26.64 -24.68 -12.80
N MET A 93 25.47 -25.25 -13.07
CA MET A 93 25.32 -26.57 -13.67
C MET A 93 25.97 -26.62 -15.05
N ALA A 94 25.73 -25.69 -15.91
CA ALA A 94 26.34 -25.63 -17.24
C ALA A 94 27.86 -25.50 -17.17
N ARG A 95 28.40 -24.74 -16.21
CA ARG A 95 29.85 -24.63 -15.99
C ARG A 95 30.47 -25.93 -15.44
N SER A 96 29.81 -26.62 -14.53
CA SER A 96 30.28 -27.87 -13.98
C SER A 96 30.29 -29.02 -14.99
N MET A 97 29.41 -28.98 -15.99
CA MET A 97 29.32 -29.96 -17.08
C MET A 97 30.23 -29.65 -18.29
N ARG A 98 30.94 -28.54 -18.25
CA ARG A 98 31.86 -28.14 -19.33
C ARG A 98 33.04 -29.13 -19.39
N GLY A 99 33.21 -29.78 -20.55
CA GLY A 99 34.28 -30.80 -20.74
C GLY A 99 33.84 -32.23 -20.54
N ASN A 100 32.59 -32.51 -20.21
CA ASN A 100 32.05 -33.87 -20.19
C ASN A 100 31.82 -34.36 -21.61
N LYS A 101 32.40 -35.52 -21.97
CA LYS A 101 32.28 -36.10 -23.31
C LYS A 101 30.90 -36.68 -23.62
N TYR A 102 30.11 -36.99 -22.61
CA TYR A 102 28.84 -37.71 -22.77
C TYR A 102 27.60 -36.84 -22.62
N VAL A 103 27.71 -35.75 -21.86
CA VAL A 103 26.60 -34.85 -21.63
C VAL A 103 27.07 -33.39 -21.74
N GLN A 104 26.53 -32.67 -22.67
CA GLN A 104 26.74 -31.21 -22.79
C GLN A 104 25.46 -30.49 -22.48
N ILE A 105 25.47 -29.69 -21.43
CA ILE A 105 24.36 -28.78 -21.07
C ILE A 105 24.77 -27.37 -21.45
N THR A 106 24.04 -26.79 -22.41
CA THR A 106 24.18 -25.38 -22.76
C THR A 106 23.04 -24.61 -22.16
N TYR A 107 23.35 -23.71 -21.24
CA TYR A 107 22.38 -22.82 -20.65
C TYR A 107 22.52 -21.42 -21.28
N LYS A 108 21.44 -20.92 -21.82
CA LYS A 108 21.32 -19.53 -22.27
C LYS A 108 20.40 -18.80 -21.31
N PRO A 109 20.91 -17.83 -20.51
CA PRO A 109 20.03 -17.04 -19.65
C PRO A 109 18.96 -16.33 -20.47
N GLY A 110 17.74 -16.39 -20.00
CA GLY A 110 16.62 -15.66 -20.57
C GLY A 110 16.75 -14.15 -20.35
N LYS A 111 15.75 -13.41 -20.80
CA LYS A 111 15.67 -11.97 -20.54
C LYS A 111 15.59 -11.74 -19.03
N LYS A 112 16.47 -10.92 -18.48
CA LYS A 112 16.44 -10.57 -17.05
C LYS A 112 15.11 -9.86 -16.74
N ILE A 113 14.40 -10.40 -15.76
CA ILE A 113 13.23 -9.75 -15.18
C ILE A 113 13.73 -8.83 -14.08
N SER A 114 13.63 -7.53 -14.29
CA SER A 114 13.98 -6.54 -13.27
C SER A 114 12.79 -6.24 -12.39
N PHE A 115 13.05 -6.17 -11.10
CA PHE A 115 12.07 -5.70 -10.13
C PHE A 115 11.86 -4.19 -10.29
N VAL A 116 10.62 -3.78 -10.44
CA VAL A 116 10.22 -2.38 -10.49
C VAL A 116 9.33 -2.08 -9.30
N ASN A 117 9.77 -1.16 -8.46
CA ASN A 117 9.03 -0.69 -7.30
C ASN A 117 8.70 0.79 -7.48
N ASN A 118 7.51 1.07 -8.01
CA ASN A 118 7.02 2.43 -8.17
C ASN A 118 6.25 2.86 -6.91
N PRO A 119 6.40 4.12 -6.46
CA PRO A 119 5.57 4.66 -5.39
C PRO A 119 4.09 4.60 -5.74
N ILE A 120 3.26 4.27 -4.76
CA ILE A 120 1.81 4.22 -4.91
C ILE A 120 1.26 5.63 -4.71
N GLY A 121 0.71 6.21 -5.77
CA GLY A 121 0.06 7.52 -5.76
C GLY A 121 -1.38 7.46 -5.27
N GLN A 122 -1.97 8.63 -5.10
CA GLN A 122 -3.33 8.81 -4.64
C GLN A 122 -4.23 9.26 -5.80
N ARG A 123 -5.54 9.02 -5.66
CA ARG A 123 -6.52 9.44 -6.69
C ARG A 123 -6.68 10.95 -6.70
N PRO A 124 -6.64 11.60 -7.87
CA PRO A 124 -6.93 13.03 -8.01
C PRO A 124 -8.46 13.24 -8.12
N GLU A 125 -9.13 13.43 -6.99
CA GLU A 125 -10.57 13.66 -6.98
C GLU A 125 -10.93 15.01 -6.33
N TRP A 126 -12.06 15.58 -6.74
CA TRP A 126 -12.64 16.76 -6.11
C TRP A 126 -13.33 16.35 -4.82
N GLU A 127 -12.86 16.87 -3.71
CA GLU A 127 -13.29 16.47 -2.39
C GLU A 127 -13.55 17.68 -1.49
N LEU A 128 -14.45 17.48 -0.52
CA LEU A 128 -14.70 18.45 0.53
C LEU A 128 -13.65 18.34 1.62
N GLU A 129 -12.83 19.36 1.78
CA GLU A 129 -11.82 19.46 2.84
C GLU A 129 -12.46 19.84 4.17
N ILE A 130 -12.19 19.07 5.22
CA ILE A 130 -12.73 19.26 6.56
C ILE A 130 -11.59 19.31 7.56
N THR A 131 -11.65 20.24 8.50
CA THR A 131 -10.77 20.28 9.66
C THR A 131 -11.60 20.00 10.91
N CYS A 132 -11.24 18.96 11.67
CA CYS A 132 -11.92 18.63 12.91
C CYS A 132 -11.74 19.75 13.93
N GLU A 133 -12.83 20.24 14.50
CA GLU A 133 -12.77 21.31 15.50
C GLU A 133 -12.17 20.88 16.83
N LYS A 134 -12.26 19.58 17.14
CA LYS A 134 -11.78 19.03 18.42
C LYS A 134 -10.29 18.73 18.41
N CYS A 135 -9.78 18.03 17.36
CA CYS A 135 -8.39 17.61 17.27
C CYS A 135 -7.58 18.25 16.16
N GLN A 136 -8.19 19.11 15.35
CA GLN A 136 -7.56 19.82 14.22
C GLN A 136 -7.02 18.92 13.11
N THR A 137 -7.43 17.65 13.07
CA THR A 137 -7.06 16.74 11.97
C THR A 137 -7.78 17.16 10.69
N ARG A 138 -7.03 17.21 9.60
CA ARG A 138 -7.52 17.55 8.26
C ARG A 138 -7.81 16.28 7.48
N TYR A 139 -9.00 16.18 6.97
CA TYR A 139 -9.44 15.07 6.12
C TYR A 139 -10.37 15.56 5.02
N SER A 140 -10.58 14.74 4.01
CA SER A 140 -11.35 15.12 2.84
C SER A 140 -12.27 13.98 2.43
N VAL A 141 -13.49 14.31 2.03
CA VAL A 141 -14.53 13.34 1.68
C VAL A 141 -15.28 13.78 0.43
N ILE A 142 -15.85 12.79 -0.28
CA ILE A 142 -16.84 13.03 -1.33
C ILE A 142 -18.22 12.86 -0.69
N GLY A 143 -19.03 13.89 -0.71
CA GLY A 143 -20.37 13.87 -0.12
C GLY A 143 -20.39 14.32 1.33
N SER A 144 -20.71 13.42 2.26
CA SER A 144 -20.93 13.74 3.68
C SER A 144 -19.97 13.00 4.59
N ALA A 145 -19.62 13.62 5.71
CA ALA A 145 -18.90 12.99 6.81
C ALA A 145 -19.57 13.34 8.14
N TYR A 146 -19.65 12.36 9.01
CA TYR A 146 -20.26 12.50 10.34
C TYR A 146 -19.24 12.42 11.46
N PHE A 147 -18.13 11.70 11.26
CA PHE A 147 -17.13 11.42 12.28
C PHE A 147 -15.74 11.86 11.85
N CYS A 148 -14.96 12.36 12.80
CA CYS A 148 -13.53 12.59 12.57
C CYS A 148 -12.77 11.27 12.58
N PRO A 149 -11.93 11.00 11.56
CA PRO A 149 -11.16 9.74 11.53
C PRO A 149 -10.13 9.61 12.65
N CYS A 150 -9.68 10.71 13.22
CA CYS A 150 -8.68 10.71 14.29
C CYS A 150 -9.29 10.51 15.69
N CYS A 151 -10.25 11.36 16.08
CA CYS A 151 -10.80 11.37 17.43
C CYS A 151 -12.24 10.84 17.54
N GLY A 152 -12.87 10.48 16.42
CA GLY A 152 -14.25 10.00 16.37
C GLY A 152 -15.30 11.05 16.73
N HIS A 153 -14.94 12.33 16.84
CA HIS A 153 -15.89 13.40 17.14
C HIS A 153 -17.01 13.45 16.10
N ASN A 154 -18.25 13.41 16.58
CA ASN A 154 -19.43 13.52 15.70
C ASN A 154 -19.72 15.00 15.40
N ALA A 155 -19.52 15.39 14.15
CA ALA A 155 -19.74 16.77 13.69
C ALA A 155 -21.23 17.14 13.64
N VAL A 156 -22.16 16.17 13.72
CA VAL A 156 -23.60 16.37 13.63
C VAL A 156 -24.24 16.58 15.02
N GLU A 157 -23.60 16.20 16.09
CA GLU A 157 -24.12 16.38 17.48
C GLU A 157 -24.08 17.83 17.98
N ARG A 158 -24.11 18.81 17.10
CA ARG A 158 -24.29 20.21 17.45
C ARG A 158 -25.77 20.57 17.49
N VAL A 159 -26.47 20.09 18.49
CA VAL A 159 -27.75 20.71 18.88
C VAL A 159 -27.78 20.83 20.39
#